data_d1273a12f68c23567a3aa445bb631c83
#
_entry.id   d1273a12f68c23567a3aa445bb631c83
#
_cell.length_a   1.000
_cell.length_b   1.000
_cell.length_c   1.000
_cell.angle_alpha   90.00
_cell.angle_beta   90.00
_cell.angle_gamma   90.00
#
_symmetry.space_group_name_H-M   'P 1'
#
loop_
_entity.id
_entity.type
_entity.pdbx_description
1 polymer ?
#
loop_
_entity_poly.entity_id
_entity_poly.type
_entity_poly.pdbx_seq_one_letter_code
_entity_poly.pdbx_strand_id
1 'polypeptide(L)'
;FRSGSNQVSEVAWYVGNSSGGQYGEAGTTRPVGLKKSNELGLYDMSGNVWEWCGDLYTKEYKQGGKSIHPGWPFEGTYLFFRRILRGGSWGGTAKGCRVSYIDYDIENYSDEYGGFRLVMEPESIK
;
A
#
# COMPACT_ATOMS: atom_id res chain seq x y z
N PHE A 1 -1.91 -10.96 -9.87
CA PHE A 1 -1.70 -11.57 -8.56
C PHE A 1 -1.91 -10.56 -7.45
N ARG A 2 -2.40 -11.02 -6.29
CA ARG A 2 -2.53 -10.29 -5.04
C ARG A 2 -1.86 -11.09 -3.93
N SER A 3 -1.57 -10.44 -2.82
CA SER A 3 -0.97 -11.14 -1.69
C SER A 3 -1.99 -12.09 -1.05
N GLY A 4 -1.70 -13.38 -1.04
CA GLY A 4 -2.49 -14.43 -0.40
C GLY A 4 -3.60 -15.08 -1.25
N SER A 5 -4.10 -14.44 -2.32
CA SER A 5 -5.09 -15.03 -3.24
C SER A 5 -5.25 -14.22 -4.52
N ASN A 6 -5.67 -14.88 -5.59
CA ASN A 6 -6.07 -14.21 -6.83
C ASN A 6 -7.52 -13.68 -6.79
N GLN A 7 -8.32 -14.11 -5.84
CA GLN A 7 -9.67 -13.59 -5.61
C GLN A 7 -9.61 -12.35 -4.71
N VAL A 8 -9.83 -11.18 -5.29
CA VAL A 8 -9.66 -9.91 -4.59
C VAL A 8 -10.53 -9.80 -3.33
N SER A 9 -11.74 -10.31 -3.37
CA SER A 9 -12.68 -10.26 -2.25
C SER A 9 -12.24 -11.05 -1.01
N GLU A 10 -11.36 -12.04 -1.17
CA GLU A 10 -10.82 -12.83 -0.06
C GLU A 10 -9.76 -12.09 0.74
N VAL A 11 -8.98 -11.23 0.08
CA VAL A 11 -7.74 -10.65 0.64
C VAL A 11 -7.74 -9.14 0.74
N ALA A 12 -8.74 -8.46 0.14
CA ALA A 12 -8.75 -7.00 0.05
C ALA A 12 -10.10 -6.38 0.40
N TRP A 13 -10.04 -5.24 1.07
CA TRP A 13 -11.13 -4.27 1.12
C TRP A 13 -10.90 -3.22 0.04
N TYR A 14 -11.81 -3.11 -0.92
CA TYR A 14 -11.73 -2.21 -2.07
C TYR A 14 -13.14 -1.71 -2.42
N VAL A 15 -13.29 -0.82 -3.38
CA VAL A 15 -14.58 -0.20 -3.71
C VAL A 15 -15.71 -1.21 -3.95
N GLY A 16 -15.41 -2.42 -4.42
CA GLY A 16 -16.41 -3.46 -4.68
C GLY A 16 -16.96 -4.17 -3.44
N ASN A 17 -16.37 -3.99 -2.25
CA ASN A 17 -16.81 -4.65 -1.02
C ASN A 17 -16.60 -3.83 0.27
N SER A 18 -16.10 -2.63 0.19
CA SER A 18 -15.91 -1.72 1.31
C SER A 18 -17.18 -0.92 1.64
N SER A 19 -18.04 -0.70 0.64
CA SER A 19 -19.36 -0.10 0.79
C SER A 19 -20.31 -1.14 1.39
N GLY A 20 -21.12 -0.77 2.34
CA GLY A 20 -22.14 -1.67 2.82
C GLY A 20 -22.33 -1.67 4.32
N GLY A 21 -22.71 -0.55 4.87
CA GLY A 21 -23.66 -0.54 5.95
C GLY A 21 -25.06 -0.87 5.40
N GLN A 22 -25.97 -1.26 6.25
CA GLN A 22 -27.36 -1.62 5.94
C GLN A 22 -28.15 -0.53 5.18
N TYR A 23 -27.55 0.63 4.92
CA TYR A 23 -28.17 1.83 4.35
C TYR A 23 -27.37 2.44 3.16
N GLY A 24 -26.48 1.69 2.52
CA GLY A 24 -25.74 2.19 1.33
C GLY A 24 -24.73 3.29 1.69
N GLU A 25 -24.16 3.23 2.86
CA GLU A 25 -23.10 4.15 3.28
C GLU A 25 -21.90 4.09 2.34
N ALA A 26 -21.28 5.24 2.10
CA ALA A 26 -20.03 5.35 1.37
C ALA A 26 -19.00 4.36 1.95
N GLY A 27 -18.14 3.82 1.09
CA GLY A 27 -17.05 2.96 1.52
C GLY A 27 -16.20 3.63 2.58
N THR A 28 -15.60 2.83 3.45
CA THR A 28 -14.69 3.30 4.49
C THR A 28 -13.66 2.22 4.80
N THR A 29 -12.65 2.57 5.58
CA THR A 29 -11.70 1.62 6.15
C THR A 29 -12.43 0.55 6.97
N ARG A 30 -11.85 -0.63 7.04
CA ARG A 30 -12.34 -1.75 7.83
C ARG A 30 -11.32 -2.11 8.92
N PRO A 31 -11.77 -2.72 10.03
CA PRO A 31 -10.85 -3.24 11.02
C PRO A 31 -9.83 -4.19 10.37
N VAL A 32 -8.59 -4.11 10.81
CA VAL A 32 -7.49 -4.94 10.30
C VAL A 32 -7.67 -6.41 10.63
N GLY A 33 -7.09 -7.29 9.81
CA GLY A 33 -7.06 -8.74 10.08
C GLY A 33 -8.36 -9.49 9.77
N LEU A 34 -9.34 -8.88 9.11
CA LEU A 34 -10.62 -9.52 8.79
C LEU A 34 -10.60 -10.29 7.47
N LYS A 35 -9.63 -10.04 6.62
CA LYS A 35 -9.43 -10.75 5.35
C LYS A 35 -8.42 -11.88 5.54
N LYS A 36 -8.30 -12.74 4.53
CA LYS A 36 -7.33 -13.83 4.53
C LYS A 36 -5.90 -13.29 4.50
N SER A 37 -5.04 -13.81 5.37
CA SER A 37 -3.60 -13.54 5.35
C SER A 37 -2.92 -14.13 4.10
N ASN A 38 -1.74 -13.65 3.80
CA ASN A 38 -0.85 -14.30 2.84
C ASN A 38 -0.11 -15.51 3.46
N GLU A 39 0.79 -16.10 2.68
CA GLU A 39 1.58 -17.28 3.05
C GLU A 39 2.54 -17.02 4.22
N LEU A 40 2.84 -15.75 4.50
CA LEU A 40 3.68 -15.30 5.62
C LEU A 40 2.86 -14.92 6.86
N GLY A 41 1.54 -15.12 6.83
CA GLY A 41 0.65 -14.71 7.91
C GLY A 41 0.38 -13.20 7.99
N LEU A 42 0.73 -12.42 6.95
CA LEU A 42 0.50 -10.98 6.90
C LEU A 42 -0.89 -10.67 6.35
N TYR A 43 -1.61 -9.82 7.07
CA TYR A 43 -2.94 -9.34 6.72
C TYR A 43 -2.90 -8.00 6.01
N ASP A 44 -3.97 -7.70 5.27
CA ASP A 44 -4.23 -6.39 4.63
C ASP A 44 -3.11 -5.90 3.71
N MET A 45 -2.31 -6.82 3.16
CA MET A 45 -1.30 -6.52 2.14
C MET A 45 -1.92 -6.09 0.81
N SER A 46 -3.23 -6.18 0.69
CA SER A 46 -4.03 -5.76 -0.46
C SER A 46 -5.30 -5.09 0.05
N GLY A 47 -5.58 -3.86 -0.39
CA GLY A 47 -6.76 -3.09 -0.02
C GLY A 47 -6.68 -2.45 1.37
N ASN A 48 -7.81 -2.00 1.86
CA ASN A 48 -8.02 -1.22 3.05
C ASN A 48 -7.45 0.21 2.92
N VAL A 49 -6.17 0.41 3.08
CA VAL A 49 -5.49 1.69 2.86
C VAL A 49 -4.25 1.50 2.00
N TRP A 50 -3.91 2.51 1.22
CA TRP A 50 -2.59 2.63 0.60
C TRP A 50 -1.52 2.69 1.67
N GLU A 51 -0.41 1.98 1.47
CA GLU A 51 0.69 1.96 2.42
C GLU A 51 1.90 2.69 1.87
N TRP A 52 2.37 3.68 2.61
CA TRP A 52 3.59 4.40 2.33
C TRP A 52 4.79 3.47 2.39
N CYS A 53 5.61 3.51 1.35
CA CYS A 53 6.89 2.83 1.30
C CYS A 53 8.04 3.83 1.49
N GLY A 54 9.17 3.35 1.99
CA GLY A 54 10.39 4.17 2.11
C GLY A 54 11.01 4.54 0.77
N ASP A 55 10.62 3.87 -0.30
CA ASP A 55 11.18 4.06 -1.64
C ASP A 55 10.73 5.37 -2.28
N LEU A 56 11.67 6.03 -2.96
CA LEU A 56 11.35 7.16 -3.81
C LEU A 56 10.77 6.70 -5.15
N TYR A 57 9.77 7.42 -5.63
CA TYR A 57 9.27 7.24 -6.98
C TYR A 57 10.23 7.89 -7.99
N THR A 58 10.83 7.08 -8.85
CA THR A 58 11.67 7.51 -9.97
C THR A 58 11.16 6.94 -11.28
N LYS A 59 11.62 7.50 -12.40
CA LYS A 59 11.30 6.93 -13.73
C LYS A 59 11.83 5.50 -13.88
N GLU A 60 13.00 5.25 -13.32
CA GLU A 60 13.65 3.94 -13.32
C GLU A 60 12.84 2.92 -12.51
N TYR A 61 12.31 3.31 -11.35
CA TYR A 61 11.44 2.46 -10.55
C TYR A 61 10.19 2.03 -11.34
N LYS A 62 9.55 2.96 -12.05
CA LYS A 62 8.38 2.68 -12.88
C LYS A 62 8.68 1.68 -14.01
N GLN A 63 9.91 1.62 -14.49
CA GLN A 63 10.36 0.72 -15.55
C GLN A 63 10.88 -0.62 -15.03
N GLY A 64 10.68 -0.94 -13.74
CA GLY A 64 11.17 -2.15 -13.10
C GLY A 64 12.65 -2.08 -12.66
N GLY A 65 13.18 -0.87 -12.56
CA GLY A 65 14.51 -0.62 -12.01
C GLY A 65 14.58 -0.87 -10.51
N LYS A 66 15.81 -0.84 -9.98
CA LYS A 66 16.04 -1.04 -8.56
C LYS A 66 15.39 0.05 -7.72
N SER A 67 14.80 -0.37 -6.62
CA SER A 67 14.41 0.51 -5.53
C SER A 67 15.60 1.34 -5.06
N ILE A 68 15.42 2.65 -5.01
CA ILE A 68 16.39 3.54 -4.41
C ILE A 68 15.90 3.84 -2.99
N HIS A 69 16.50 3.18 -2.02
CA HIS A 69 16.48 3.64 -0.64
C HIS A 69 17.52 4.77 -0.54
N PRO A 70 17.13 6.02 -0.58
CA PRO A 70 18.08 7.08 -0.27
C PRO A 70 18.40 6.97 1.21
N GLY A 71 19.64 6.56 1.51
CA GLY A 71 20.20 6.82 2.83
C GLY A 71 20.01 8.31 3.12
N TRP A 72 19.45 8.65 4.25
CA TRP A 72 19.38 10.04 4.70
C TRP A 72 20.80 10.55 5.08
N PRO A 73 21.20 11.78 4.70
CA PRO A 73 20.46 12.79 3.93
C PRO A 73 20.68 12.70 2.41
N PHE A 74 19.62 12.90 1.64
CA PHE A 74 19.73 13.05 0.19
C PHE A 74 20.25 14.46 -0.13
N GLU A 75 21.40 14.57 -0.78
CA GLU A 75 21.94 15.84 -1.28
C GLU A 75 21.20 16.26 -2.55
N GLY A 76 20.09 16.98 -2.40
CA GLY A 76 19.35 17.53 -3.54
C GLY A 76 18.27 18.52 -3.11
N THR A 77 18.15 19.62 -3.85
CA THR A 77 17.18 20.70 -3.66
C THR A 77 15.80 20.36 -4.23
N TYR A 78 15.22 19.25 -3.85
CA TYR A 78 13.82 18.96 -4.21
C TYR A 78 12.91 19.35 -3.04
N LEU A 79 12.01 20.29 -3.27
CA LEU A 79 11.06 20.78 -2.26
C LEU A 79 10.04 19.73 -1.84
N PHE A 80 9.83 18.68 -2.67
CA PHE A 80 8.91 17.59 -2.36
C PHE A 80 9.39 16.30 -3.03
N PHE A 81 9.57 15.26 -2.23
CA PHE A 81 9.81 13.92 -2.72
C PHE A 81 8.49 13.20 -2.94
N ARG A 82 8.43 12.40 -4.00
CA ARG A 82 7.33 11.45 -4.21
C ARG A 82 7.74 10.11 -3.66
N ARG A 83 6.92 9.57 -2.79
CA ARG A 83 7.09 8.25 -2.21
C ARG A 83 6.15 7.25 -2.86
N ILE A 84 6.58 6.00 -2.90
CA ILE A 84 5.78 4.89 -3.40
C ILE A 84 4.64 4.59 -2.44
N LEU A 85 3.49 4.30 -3.02
CA LEU A 85 2.31 3.76 -2.34
C LEU A 85 2.00 2.37 -2.89
N ARG A 86 1.65 1.45 -2.01
CA ARG A 86 1.37 0.06 -2.36
C ARG A 86 0.08 -0.44 -1.71
N GLY A 87 -0.44 -1.56 -2.24
CA GLY A 87 -1.54 -2.32 -1.65
C GLY A 87 -2.92 -1.96 -2.16
N GLY A 88 -3.18 -0.71 -2.54
CA GLY A 88 -4.54 -0.24 -2.86
C GLY A 88 -5.32 0.17 -1.61
N SER A 89 -6.50 0.74 -1.81
CA SER A 89 -7.34 1.22 -0.71
C SER A 89 -8.79 0.78 -0.84
N TRP A 90 -9.56 1.01 0.22
CA TRP A 90 -11.00 0.74 0.29
C TRP A 90 -11.80 1.46 -0.80
N GLY A 91 -11.39 2.65 -1.24
CA GLY A 91 -12.01 3.41 -2.33
C GLY A 91 -11.42 3.10 -3.71
N GLY A 92 -10.33 2.33 -3.76
CA GLY A 92 -9.65 1.97 -5.00
C GLY A 92 -10.28 0.79 -5.72
N THR A 93 -9.89 0.60 -6.98
CA THR A 93 -10.35 -0.53 -7.78
C THR A 93 -9.58 -1.82 -7.47
N ALA A 94 -10.12 -2.97 -7.84
CA ALA A 94 -9.44 -4.26 -7.74
C ALA A 94 -8.07 -4.30 -8.45
N LYS A 95 -7.86 -3.43 -9.46
CA LYS A 95 -6.57 -3.29 -10.15
C LYS A 95 -5.50 -2.72 -9.22
N GLY A 96 -5.84 -1.73 -8.39
CA GLY A 96 -4.92 -1.12 -7.43
C GLY A 96 -4.43 -2.10 -6.36
N CYS A 97 -5.23 -3.13 -6.04
CA CYS A 97 -4.88 -4.16 -5.07
C CYS A 97 -3.91 -5.24 -5.58
N ARG A 98 -3.37 -5.11 -6.80
CA ARG A 98 -2.38 -6.06 -7.34
C ARG A 98 -1.00 -5.80 -6.72
N VAL A 99 -0.25 -6.88 -6.46
CA VAL A 99 1.13 -6.77 -5.93
C VAL A 99 2.07 -6.01 -6.86
N SER A 100 1.79 -5.96 -8.16
CA SER A 100 2.58 -5.21 -9.14
C SER A 100 2.11 -3.75 -9.32
N TYR A 101 0.97 -3.37 -8.72
CA TYR A 101 0.48 -2.01 -8.87
C TYR A 101 1.27 -1.06 -7.98
N ILE A 102 1.65 0.06 -8.54
CA ILE A 102 2.43 1.11 -7.89
C ILE A 102 1.67 2.41 -8.06
N ASP A 103 1.48 3.11 -6.97
CA ASP A 103 1.06 4.49 -6.94
C ASP A 103 2.12 5.34 -6.23
N TYR A 104 1.98 6.64 -6.24
CA TYR A 104 2.91 7.54 -5.58
C TYR A 104 2.25 8.88 -5.26
N ASP A 105 2.71 9.51 -4.22
CA ASP A 105 2.33 10.88 -3.88
C ASP A 105 3.48 11.62 -3.21
N ILE A 106 3.31 12.94 -2.99
CA ILE A 106 4.26 13.76 -2.25
C ILE A 106 4.23 13.37 -0.77
N GLU A 107 5.39 13.34 -0.13
CA GLU A 107 5.56 12.77 1.22
C GLU A 107 4.77 13.48 2.34
N ASN A 108 4.31 14.69 2.11
CA ASN A 108 3.49 15.45 3.05
C ASN A 108 1.98 15.40 2.73
N TYR A 109 1.58 14.60 1.74
CA TYR A 109 0.17 14.37 1.43
C TYR A 109 -0.44 13.37 2.40
N SER A 110 -1.67 13.65 2.84
CA SER A 110 -2.45 12.73 3.67
C SER A 110 -3.94 12.83 3.30
N ASP A 111 -4.59 11.69 3.28
CA ASP A 111 -6.03 11.56 3.05
C ASP A 111 -6.58 10.32 3.78
N GLU A 112 -7.87 10.05 3.60
CA GLU A 112 -8.54 8.88 4.19
C GLU A 112 -8.18 7.54 3.54
N TYR A 113 -7.47 7.56 2.43
CA TYR A 113 -7.07 6.35 1.70
C TYR A 113 -5.66 5.88 2.05
N GLY A 114 -4.86 6.73 2.70
CA GLY A 114 -3.46 6.50 3.01
C GLY A 114 -3.22 6.00 4.44
N GLY A 115 -2.20 5.17 4.60
CA GLY A 115 -1.75 4.65 5.89
C GLY A 115 -0.33 4.10 5.79
N PHE A 116 0.08 3.34 6.78
CA PHE A 116 1.41 2.73 6.83
C PHE A 116 1.41 1.49 7.70
N ARG A 117 2.44 0.67 7.54
CA ARG A 117 2.79 -0.38 8.51
C ARG A 117 4.23 -0.27 8.94
N LEU A 118 4.53 -0.69 10.16
CA LEU A 118 5.89 -0.76 10.66
C LEU A 118 6.58 -2.02 10.11
N VAL A 119 7.86 -1.86 9.79
CA VAL A 119 8.76 -2.96 9.45
C VAL A 119 9.87 -2.98 10.49
N MET A 120 10.16 -4.15 11.03
CA MET A 120 11.28 -4.37 11.92
C MET A 120 12.39 -5.09 11.15
N GLU A 121 13.58 -4.52 11.12
CA GLU A 121 14.74 -5.25 10.62
C GLU A 121 15.10 -6.34 11.63
N PRO A 122 15.38 -7.58 11.19
CA PRO A 122 15.88 -8.59 12.08
C PRO A 122 17.21 -8.10 12.67
N GLU A 123 17.37 -8.21 13.99
CA GLU A 123 18.67 -7.94 14.61
C GLU A 123 19.73 -8.79 13.90
N SER A 124 20.76 -8.12 13.40
CA SER A 124 21.92 -8.81 12.87
C SER A 124 22.49 -9.65 14.01
N ILE A 125 22.36 -10.97 13.90
CA ILE A 125 22.99 -11.91 14.81
C ILE A 125 24.50 -11.64 14.71
N LYS A 126 25.05 -11.03 15.75
CA LYS A 126 26.48 -10.80 15.89
C LYS A 126 27.19 -12.10 16.22
#